data_f2a51009294aad962425313a9b6c2c62
#
_entry.id   f2a51009294aad962425313a9b6c2c62
#
_cell.length_a   1.000
_cell.length_b   1.000
_cell.length_c   1.000
_cell.angle_alpha   90.00
_cell.angle_beta   90.00
_cell.angle_gamma   90.00
#
_symmetry.space_group_name_H-M   'P 1'
#
loop_
_entity.id
_entity.type
_entity.pdbx_description
1 polymer ?
#
loop_
_entity_poly.entity_id
_entity_poly.type
_entity_poly.pdbx_seq_one_letter_code
_entity_poly.pdbx_strand_id
1 'polypeptide(L)'
;MKNLFKLFSIIILIITSNSYSFAAEKVEYLKTDWSFKGLFGKFDRASLQRGYQVYTEVCASCHSMKYLSYRNLAEPGGPEFSEAQAKAIAASFEVTDGPNSDGEMFTRPGKLSDKFVMPYDNVKAAQAANGGAYPPDMSVLVKARGGGVDYIYSLLQGYEEAPSNVSLDDGVYYNKYMYGNKIRMAAPLSDGLVEYGDGTNATVEQMSKDVTTFLMWS
;
A
#
# COMPACT_ATOMS: atom_id res chain seq x y z
N MET A 1 -26.16 32.68 -51.93
CA MET A 1 -26.07 31.22 -51.93
C MET A 1 -24.70 30.68 -51.53
N LYS A 2 -23.58 31.23 -52.04
CA LYS A 2 -22.23 30.76 -51.67
C LYS A 2 -21.87 30.87 -50.14
N ASN A 3 -22.36 31.90 -49.43
CA ASN A 3 -22.09 32.05 -48.01
C ASN A 3 -22.95 31.16 -47.12
N LEU A 4 -24.15 30.80 -47.57
CA LEU A 4 -25.03 29.88 -46.87
C LEU A 4 -24.46 28.42 -46.88
N PHE A 5 -23.85 28.04 -48.02
CA PHE A 5 -23.18 26.75 -48.18
C PHE A 5 -21.93 26.62 -47.29
N LYS A 6 -21.15 27.71 -47.16
CA LYS A 6 -19.99 27.75 -46.24
C LYS A 6 -20.40 27.61 -44.75
N LEU A 7 -21.49 28.26 -44.37
CA LEU A 7 -22.03 28.19 -43.01
C LEU A 7 -22.51 26.76 -42.69
N PHE A 8 -23.18 26.10 -43.62
CA PHE A 8 -23.66 24.74 -43.48
C PHE A 8 -22.52 23.72 -43.39
N SER A 9 -21.43 23.91 -44.16
CA SER A 9 -20.24 23.07 -44.11
C SER A 9 -19.48 23.23 -42.77
N ILE A 10 -19.43 24.40 -42.16
CA ILE A 10 -18.82 24.65 -40.85
C ILE A 10 -19.65 23.98 -39.74
N ILE A 11 -20.97 24.03 -39.79
CA ILE A 11 -21.86 23.42 -38.82
C ILE A 11 -21.74 21.87 -38.88
N ILE A 12 -21.62 21.26 -40.06
CA ILE A 12 -21.42 19.81 -40.20
C ILE A 12 -20.06 19.40 -39.66
N LEU A 13 -19.01 20.21 -39.81
CA LEU A 13 -17.67 19.89 -39.29
C LEU A 13 -17.62 19.93 -37.74
N ILE A 14 -18.43 20.77 -37.10
CA ILE A 14 -18.54 20.88 -35.64
C ILE A 14 -19.33 19.69 -35.03
N ILE A 15 -20.28 19.11 -35.77
CA ILE A 15 -21.11 18.01 -35.32
C ILE A 15 -20.36 16.66 -35.38
N THR A 16 -19.32 16.54 -36.24
CA THR A 16 -18.55 15.27 -36.36
C THR A 16 -17.40 15.11 -35.38
N SER A 17 -17.09 16.11 -34.57
CA SER A 17 -16.10 16.00 -33.47
C SER A 17 -16.74 15.44 -32.17
N ASN A 18 -17.61 14.43 -32.27
CA ASN A 18 -17.96 13.62 -31.11
C ASN A 18 -16.74 12.79 -30.75
N SER A 19 -15.86 13.34 -29.94
CA SER A 19 -14.87 12.58 -29.21
C SER A 19 -15.60 11.60 -28.32
N TYR A 20 -15.67 10.34 -28.71
CA TYR A 20 -16.05 9.26 -27.81
C TYR A 20 -15.00 9.22 -26.71
N SER A 21 -15.26 9.95 -25.63
CA SER A 21 -14.51 9.75 -24.40
C SER A 21 -14.87 8.35 -23.90
N PHE A 22 -14.00 7.38 -24.15
CA PHE A 22 -14.08 6.12 -23.44
C PHE A 22 -13.82 6.45 -21.98
N ALA A 23 -14.89 6.60 -21.21
CA ALA A 23 -14.77 6.60 -19.77
C ALA A 23 -14.14 5.24 -19.40
N ALA A 24 -12.96 5.28 -18.78
CA ALA A 24 -12.35 4.09 -18.25
C ALA A 24 -13.38 3.39 -17.36
N GLU A 25 -13.60 2.11 -17.57
CA GLU A 25 -14.54 1.32 -16.79
C GLU A 25 -14.22 1.51 -15.30
N LYS A 26 -15.19 1.98 -14.53
CA LYS A 26 -15.00 2.30 -13.12
C LYS A 26 -14.86 0.98 -12.37
N VAL A 27 -13.63 0.67 -11.95
CA VAL A 27 -13.37 -0.51 -11.13
C VAL A 27 -14.20 -0.43 -9.85
N GLU A 28 -15.05 -1.42 -9.61
CA GLU A 28 -15.82 -1.55 -8.38
C GLU A 28 -15.00 -2.31 -7.34
N TYR A 29 -14.54 -1.60 -6.31
CA TYR A 29 -13.75 -2.19 -5.24
C TYR A 29 -14.59 -2.97 -4.25
N LEU A 30 -14.00 -4.02 -3.66
CA LEU A 30 -14.58 -4.75 -2.55
C LEU A 30 -14.92 -3.78 -1.41
N LYS A 31 -15.99 -4.08 -0.70
CA LYS A 31 -16.45 -3.31 0.46
C LYS A 31 -16.40 -4.17 1.70
N THR A 32 -15.99 -3.55 2.79
CA THR A 32 -16.05 -4.14 4.13
C THR A 32 -16.40 -3.07 5.15
N ASP A 33 -16.82 -3.48 6.32
CA ASP A 33 -17.10 -2.58 7.42
C ASP A 33 -15.78 -2.16 8.08
N TRP A 34 -15.47 -0.87 7.93
CA TRP A 34 -14.30 -0.25 8.55
C TRP A 34 -14.70 0.38 9.88
N SER A 35 -14.13 -0.08 10.98
CA SER A 35 -14.43 0.41 12.33
C SER A 35 -14.18 1.91 12.51
N PHE A 36 -13.26 2.48 11.73
CA PHE A 36 -12.88 3.88 11.78
C PHE A 36 -13.72 4.80 10.88
N LYS A 37 -14.66 4.26 10.09
CA LYS A 37 -15.58 5.07 9.27
C LYS A 37 -16.76 5.59 10.12
N GLY A 38 -17.30 6.75 9.71
CA GLY A 38 -18.45 7.38 10.35
C GLY A 38 -18.08 8.37 11.45
N LEU A 39 -19.11 9.07 11.98
CA LEU A 39 -18.92 10.18 12.92
C LEU A 39 -18.24 9.77 14.23
N PHE A 40 -18.46 8.54 14.69
CA PHE A 40 -17.88 7.98 15.91
C PHE A 40 -16.92 6.83 15.64
N GLY A 41 -16.46 6.71 14.39
CA GLY A 41 -15.53 5.66 13.99
C GLY A 41 -14.21 5.74 14.77
N LYS A 42 -13.72 4.57 15.18
CA LYS A 42 -12.41 4.42 15.84
C LYS A 42 -11.67 3.24 15.24
N PHE A 43 -10.36 3.33 15.20
CA PHE A 43 -9.55 2.19 14.83
C PHE A 43 -9.71 1.04 15.84
N ASP A 44 -9.91 -0.16 15.32
CA ASP A 44 -9.83 -1.37 16.13
C ASP A 44 -8.38 -1.67 16.47
N ARG A 45 -8.05 -1.67 17.76
CA ARG A 45 -6.67 -1.86 18.23
C ARG A 45 -6.11 -3.23 17.87
N ALA A 46 -6.90 -4.29 17.97
CA ALA A 46 -6.45 -5.63 17.63
C ALA A 46 -6.15 -5.74 16.13
N SER A 47 -7.02 -5.17 15.28
CA SER A 47 -6.79 -5.07 13.84
C SER A 47 -5.52 -4.27 13.51
N LEU A 48 -5.24 -3.16 14.23
CA LEU A 48 -3.99 -2.39 14.05
C LEU A 48 -2.75 -3.20 14.43
N GLN A 49 -2.81 -3.97 15.53
CA GLN A 49 -1.69 -4.81 15.97
C GLN A 49 -1.42 -5.95 14.98
N ARG A 50 -2.46 -6.64 14.52
CA ARG A 50 -2.34 -7.66 13.47
C ARG A 50 -1.87 -7.05 12.15
N GLY A 51 -2.38 -5.89 11.78
CA GLY A 51 -1.96 -5.17 10.58
C GLY A 51 -0.49 -4.74 10.63
N TYR A 52 0.01 -4.32 11.80
CA TYR A 52 1.43 -4.09 12.03
C TYR A 52 2.24 -5.37 11.84
N GLN A 53 1.75 -6.51 12.35
CA GLN A 53 2.41 -7.81 12.17
C GLN A 53 2.50 -8.17 10.68
N VAL A 54 1.41 -8.07 9.92
CA VAL A 54 1.42 -8.32 8.47
C VAL A 54 2.38 -7.37 7.75
N TYR A 55 2.39 -6.08 8.12
CA TYR A 55 3.35 -5.14 7.55
C TYR A 55 4.79 -5.61 7.80
N THR A 56 5.14 -5.93 9.04
CA THR A 56 6.51 -6.27 9.45
C THR A 56 6.98 -7.58 8.85
N GLU A 57 6.14 -8.62 8.84
CA GLU A 57 6.51 -9.96 8.40
C GLU A 57 6.47 -10.13 6.88
N VAL A 58 5.62 -9.32 6.19
CA VAL A 58 5.41 -9.48 4.74
C VAL A 58 5.85 -8.25 3.96
N CYS A 59 5.28 -7.09 4.26
CA CYS A 59 5.40 -5.90 3.41
C CYS A 59 6.75 -5.18 3.57
N ALA A 60 7.30 -5.16 4.79
CA ALA A 60 8.51 -4.40 5.14
C ALA A 60 9.78 -4.90 4.44
N SER A 61 9.76 -6.11 3.88
CA SER A 61 10.85 -6.64 3.05
C SER A 61 11.08 -5.85 1.76
N CYS A 62 10.04 -5.17 1.27
CA CYS A 62 10.07 -4.38 0.03
C CYS A 62 9.61 -2.94 0.19
N HIS A 63 8.73 -2.64 1.14
CA HIS A 63 8.09 -1.35 1.30
C HIS A 63 8.54 -0.63 2.56
N SER A 64 8.93 0.63 2.43
CA SER A 64 9.24 1.51 3.56
C SER A 64 7.98 2.15 4.16
N MET A 65 8.11 2.61 5.43
CA MET A 65 7.18 3.51 6.11
C MET A 65 7.97 4.63 6.82
N LYS A 66 8.63 5.46 6.04
CA LYS A 66 9.62 6.44 6.49
C LYS A 66 9.09 7.54 7.41
N TYR A 67 7.77 7.75 7.46
CA TYR A 67 7.20 8.78 8.34
C TYR A 67 6.89 8.26 9.73
N LEU A 68 6.77 6.95 9.94
CA LEU A 68 6.57 6.37 11.27
C LEU A 68 7.88 6.24 12.05
N SER A 69 7.77 6.46 13.36
CA SER A 69 8.78 6.09 14.35
C SER A 69 8.23 5.00 15.24
N TYR A 70 9.09 4.20 15.86
CA TYR A 70 8.65 3.10 16.73
C TYR A 70 7.80 3.58 17.91
N ARG A 71 7.99 4.81 18.40
CA ARG A 71 7.15 5.41 19.45
C ARG A 71 5.67 5.52 19.06
N ASN A 72 5.38 5.71 17.75
CA ASN A 72 4.00 5.85 17.28
C ASN A 72 3.19 4.57 17.55
N LEU A 73 3.84 3.41 17.64
CA LEU A 73 3.18 2.14 17.96
C LEU A 73 2.55 2.12 19.36
N ALA A 74 3.03 2.97 20.28
CA ALA A 74 2.51 3.08 21.66
C ALA A 74 1.53 4.25 21.84
N GLU A 75 1.27 5.05 20.81
CA GLU A 75 0.41 6.23 20.91
C GLU A 75 -1.08 5.85 21.06
N PRO A 76 -1.84 6.63 21.86
CA PRO A 76 -3.29 6.45 21.99
C PRO A 76 -4.02 6.57 20.63
N GLY A 77 -4.98 5.70 20.39
CA GLY A 77 -5.74 5.65 19.14
C GLY A 77 -5.02 4.94 18.00
N GLY A 78 -3.80 4.48 18.23
CA GLY A 78 -3.02 3.62 17.35
C GLY A 78 -3.05 2.15 17.77
N PRO A 79 -1.99 1.38 17.44
CA PRO A 79 -1.83 0.00 17.89
C PRO A 79 -1.77 -0.16 19.40
N GLU A 80 -1.40 0.90 20.12
CA GLU A 80 -1.36 0.97 21.59
C GLU A 80 -0.59 -0.21 22.22
N PHE A 81 0.54 -0.59 21.61
CA PHE A 81 1.49 -1.45 22.31
C PHE A 81 1.98 -0.75 23.58
N SER A 82 2.22 -1.51 24.65
CA SER A 82 2.86 -0.90 25.80
C SER A 82 4.22 -0.31 25.42
N GLU A 83 4.69 0.68 26.17
CA GLU A 83 6.01 1.29 25.93
C GLU A 83 7.12 0.22 25.93
N ALA A 84 7.02 -0.78 26.81
CA ALA A 84 7.97 -1.88 26.89
C ALA A 84 7.95 -2.75 25.61
N GLN A 85 6.76 -3.04 25.07
CA GLN A 85 6.62 -3.75 23.81
C GLN A 85 7.17 -2.94 22.63
N ALA A 86 6.81 -1.66 22.54
CA ALA A 86 7.32 -0.79 21.49
C ALA A 86 8.86 -0.63 21.54
N LYS A 87 9.45 -0.60 22.74
CA LYS A 87 10.91 -0.63 22.92
C LYS A 87 11.52 -1.95 22.47
N ALA A 88 10.90 -3.08 22.80
CA ALA A 88 11.37 -4.39 22.37
C ALA A 88 11.30 -4.54 20.85
N ILE A 89 10.19 -4.08 20.24
CA ILE A 89 10.03 -4.02 18.79
C ILE A 89 11.15 -3.17 18.17
N ALA A 90 11.37 -1.95 18.65
CA ALA A 90 12.42 -1.10 18.11
C ALA A 90 13.80 -1.76 18.21
N ALA A 91 14.12 -2.37 19.36
CA ALA A 91 15.41 -3.02 19.60
C ALA A 91 15.65 -4.29 18.77
N SER A 92 14.61 -4.88 18.17
CA SER A 92 14.77 -6.02 17.24
C SER A 92 15.29 -5.63 15.86
N PHE A 93 15.38 -4.33 15.58
CA PHE A 93 15.91 -3.79 14.34
C PHE A 93 17.28 -3.13 14.58
N GLU A 94 18.19 -3.29 13.62
CA GLU A 94 19.45 -2.57 13.61
C GLU A 94 19.30 -1.23 12.89
N VAL A 95 19.84 -0.17 13.50
CA VAL A 95 19.81 1.20 12.97
C VAL A 95 21.24 1.70 12.85
N THR A 96 21.58 2.24 11.68
CA THR A 96 22.84 2.95 11.49
C THR A 96 22.79 4.30 12.20
N ASP A 97 23.76 4.57 13.05
CA ASP A 97 23.91 5.80 13.85
C ASP A 97 25.35 6.34 13.72
N GLY A 98 25.57 7.56 14.16
CA GLY A 98 26.88 8.19 14.14
C GLY A 98 26.88 9.54 13.39
N PRO A 99 28.06 10.09 13.10
CA PRO A 99 29.38 9.47 13.37
C PRO A 99 29.73 9.44 14.88
N ASN A 100 30.56 8.46 15.29
CA ASN A 100 31.18 8.41 16.62
C ASN A 100 32.31 9.46 16.75
N SER A 101 33.04 9.44 17.86
CA SER A 101 34.19 10.36 18.08
C SER A 101 35.31 10.25 17.06
N ASP A 102 35.41 9.11 16.39
CA ASP A 102 36.42 8.82 15.37
C ASP A 102 35.92 9.11 13.95
N GLY A 103 34.68 9.61 13.82
CA GLY A 103 34.06 9.93 12.53
C GLY A 103 33.42 8.74 11.82
N GLU A 104 33.26 7.60 12.49
CA GLU A 104 32.76 6.37 11.90
C GLU A 104 31.25 6.17 12.16
N MET A 105 30.54 5.63 11.17
CA MET A 105 29.17 5.17 11.33
C MET A 105 29.17 3.81 12.01
N PHE A 106 28.19 3.56 12.88
CA PHE A 106 28.06 2.28 13.58
C PHE A 106 26.60 1.81 13.60
N THR A 107 26.38 0.54 13.83
CA THR A 107 25.04 -0.03 14.02
C THR A 107 24.73 -0.19 15.50
N ARG A 108 23.50 -0.01 15.86
CA ARG A 108 22.95 -0.25 17.19
C ARG A 108 21.50 -0.76 17.12
N PRO A 109 21.00 -1.38 18.21
CA PRO A 109 19.57 -1.63 18.35
C PRO A 109 18.76 -0.34 18.25
N GLY A 110 17.62 -0.41 17.59
CA GLY A 110 16.72 0.72 17.44
C GLY A 110 16.14 1.20 18.76
N LYS A 111 15.72 2.46 18.79
CA LYS A 111 15.08 3.16 19.92
C LYS A 111 13.68 3.65 19.50
N LEU A 112 12.85 4.00 20.46
CA LEU A 112 11.51 4.55 20.20
C LEU A 112 11.50 5.78 19.29
N SER A 113 12.56 6.59 19.35
CA SER A 113 12.72 7.80 18.51
C SER A 113 13.10 7.51 17.06
N ASP A 114 13.62 6.32 16.79
CA ASP A 114 14.08 6.00 15.45
C ASP A 114 12.89 5.77 14.51
N LYS A 115 13.12 6.07 13.24
CA LYS A 115 12.19 5.75 12.16
C LYS A 115 12.17 4.25 11.89
N PHE A 116 11.08 3.76 11.32
CA PHE A 116 11.05 2.41 10.81
C PHE A 116 12.19 2.19 9.82
N VAL A 117 12.90 1.07 9.96
CA VAL A 117 14.01 0.73 9.09
C VAL A 117 13.51 0.52 7.68
N MET A 118 14.21 1.11 6.72
CA MET A 118 13.89 0.98 5.30
C MET A 118 14.57 -0.28 4.73
N PRO A 119 13.88 -1.03 3.84
CA PRO A 119 14.45 -2.25 3.24
C PRO A 119 15.61 -1.97 2.26
N TYR A 120 15.71 -0.76 1.74
CA TYR A 120 16.73 -0.37 0.75
C TYR A 120 17.28 1.01 1.06
N ASP A 121 18.59 1.18 0.85
CA ASP A 121 19.28 2.46 1.09
C ASP A 121 18.85 3.58 0.13
N ASN A 122 18.44 3.20 -1.08
CA ASN A 122 18.04 4.16 -2.11
C ASN A 122 17.13 3.52 -3.18
N VAL A 123 16.57 4.40 -4.03
CA VAL A 123 15.66 4.00 -5.12
C VAL A 123 16.28 3.02 -6.10
N LYS A 124 17.57 3.17 -6.43
CA LYS A 124 18.26 2.29 -7.39
C LYS A 124 18.44 0.88 -6.82
N ALA A 125 18.79 0.77 -5.54
CA ALA A 125 18.87 -0.51 -4.85
C ALA A 125 17.50 -1.20 -4.80
N ALA A 126 16.44 -0.45 -4.48
CA ALA A 126 15.07 -0.95 -4.51
C ALA A 126 14.66 -1.45 -5.90
N GLN A 127 14.93 -0.69 -6.95
CA GLN A 127 14.64 -1.09 -8.34
C GLN A 127 15.40 -2.33 -8.76
N ALA A 128 16.69 -2.42 -8.44
CA ALA A 128 17.52 -3.57 -8.78
C ALA A 128 16.99 -4.86 -8.12
N ALA A 129 16.55 -4.78 -6.87
CA ALA A 129 15.99 -5.91 -6.14
C ALA A 129 14.57 -6.32 -6.59
N ASN A 130 13.85 -5.43 -7.28
CA ASN A 130 12.44 -5.63 -7.65
C ASN A 130 12.20 -5.60 -9.17
N GLY A 131 13.14 -6.13 -9.97
CA GLY A 131 13.00 -6.24 -11.43
C GLY A 131 12.73 -4.91 -12.14
N GLY A 132 13.34 -3.83 -11.65
CA GLY A 132 13.17 -2.47 -12.17
C GLY A 132 11.98 -1.69 -11.57
N ALA A 133 11.09 -2.34 -10.82
CA ALA A 133 10.00 -1.66 -10.13
C ALA A 133 10.49 -0.98 -8.85
N TYR A 134 9.85 0.13 -8.49
CA TYR A 134 10.09 0.80 -7.21
C TYR A 134 8.89 0.59 -6.29
N PRO A 135 9.01 -0.23 -5.22
CA PRO A 135 7.94 -0.38 -4.24
C PRO A 135 7.66 0.96 -3.55
N PRO A 136 6.42 1.47 -3.58
CA PRO A 136 6.12 2.76 -2.97
C PRO A 136 6.27 2.72 -1.46
N ASP A 137 6.65 3.86 -0.86
CA ASP A 137 6.55 4.08 0.58
C ASP A 137 5.08 4.04 1.03
N MET A 138 4.81 3.31 2.10
CA MET A 138 3.45 3.03 2.54
C MET A 138 2.90 4.05 3.55
N SER A 139 3.72 4.98 4.07
CA SER A 139 3.34 5.91 5.16
C SER A 139 2.04 6.69 4.91
N VAL A 140 1.73 7.01 3.67
CA VAL A 140 0.50 7.73 3.28
C VAL A 140 -0.19 7.09 2.08
N LEU A 141 0.14 5.83 1.80
CA LEU A 141 -0.28 5.14 0.58
C LEU A 141 -1.80 5.12 0.40
N VAL A 142 -2.54 4.79 1.46
CA VAL A 142 -4.01 4.73 1.44
C VAL A 142 -4.62 6.09 1.10
N LYS A 143 -4.09 7.16 1.70
CA LYS A 143 -4.57 8.53 1.48
C LYS A 143 -4.19 9.07 0.09
N ALA A 144 -3.13 8.51 -0.51
CA ALA A 144 -2.61 8.91 -1.82
C ALA A 144 -3.19 8.10 -2.99
N ARG A 145 -4.18 7.26 -2.77
CA ARG A 145 -4.79 6.43 -3.82
C ARG A 145 -6.29 6.70 -3.95
N GLY A 146 -6.76 6.84 -5.19
CA GLY A 146 -8.19 6.84 -5.47
C GLY A 146 -8.83 5.54 -4.99
N GLY A 147 -9.96 5.64 -4.30
CA GLY A 147 -10.60 4.49 -3.63
C GLY A 147 -10.10 4.23 -2.21
N GLY A 148 -8.96 4.80 -1.80
CA GLY A 148 -8.46 4.74 -0.42
C GLY A 148 -8.34 3.32 0.11
N VAL A 149 -8.93 3.08 1.29
CA VAL A 149 -8.91 1.77 1.97
C VAL A 149 -9.53 0.66 1.12
N ASP A 150 -10.65 0.96 0.43
CA ASP A 150 -11.35 -0.03 -0.37
C ASP A 150 -10.48 -0.48 -1.57
N TYR A 151 -9.67 0.42 -2.14
CA TYR A 151 -8.70 0.09 -3.18
C TYR A 151 -7.58 -0.82 -2.67
N ILE A 152 -6.90 -0.46 -1.57
CA ILE A 152 -5.78 -1.27 -1.04
C ILE A 152 -6.28 -2.65 -0.61
N TYR A 153 -7.42 -2.71 0.07
CA TYR A 153 -8.06 -3.96 0.47
C TYR A 153 -8.38 -4.86 -0.73
N SER A 154 -8.94 -4.27 -1.80
CA SER A 154 -9.24 -5.01 -3.03
C SER A 154 -7.98 -5.45 -3.76
N LEU A 155 -6.98 -4.56 -3.86
CA LEU A 155 -5.72 -4.83 -4.55
C LEU A 155 -5.03 -6.08 -3.99
N LEU A 156 -4.98 -6.23 -2.68
CA LEU A 156 -4.35 -7.37 -2.02
C LEU A 156 -5.07 -8.71 -2.29
N GLN A 157 -6.35 -8.66 -2.67
CA GLN A 157 -7.20 -9.81 -2.96
C GLN A 157 -7.49 -10.01 -4.45
N GLY A 158 -6.98 -9.12 -5.31
CA GLY A 158 -7.33 -9.08 -6.73
C GLY A 158 -6.44 -9.92 -7.64
N TYR A 159 -5.52 -10.68 -7.13
CA TYR A 159 -4.64 -11.55 -7.92
C TYR A 159 -5.39 -12.77 -8.41
N GLU A 160 -5.35 -13.01 -9.71
CA GLU A 160 -5.95 -14.17 -10.36
C GLU A 160 -5.22 -14.48 -11.67
N GLU A 161 -5.54 -15.59 -12.31
CA GLU A 161 -5.00 -15.91 -13.64
C GLU A 161 -5.48 -14.89 -14.67
N ALA A 162 -4.56 -14.45 -15.53
CA ALA A 162 -4.91 -13.50 -16.58
C ALA A 162 -5.89 -14.11 -17.57
N PRO A 163 -6.93 -13.37 -18.00
CA PRO A 163 -7.79 -13.80 -19.10
C PRO A 163 -6.97 -14.10 -20.37
N SER A 164 -7.43 -15.03 -21.19
CA SER A 164 -6.71 -15.50 -22.39
C SER A 164 -6.36 -14.42 -23.42
N ASN A 165 -7.05 -13.30 -23.38
CA ASN A 165 -6.81 -12.13 -24.24
C ASN A 165 -5.83 -11.12 -23.63
N VAL A 166 -5.31 -11.37 -22.41
CA VAL A 166 -4.35 -10.49 -21.72
C VAL A 166 -2.97 -11.13 -21.76
N SER A 167 -2.04 -10.50 -22.47
CA SER A 167 -0.62 -10.88 -22.42
C SER A 167 0.08 -10.16 -21.28
N LEU A 168 0.86 -10.88 -20.50
CA LEU A 168 1.70 -10.36 -19.43
C LEU A 168 3.17 -10.50 -19.81
N ASP A 169 3.95 -9.47 -19.51
CA ASP A 169 5.41 -9.52 -19.60
C ASP A 169 5.99 -10.31 -18.41
N ASP A 170 7.25 -10.70 -18.51
CA ASP A 170 7.95 -11.34 -17.39
C ASP A 170 7.99 -10.45 -16.15
N GLY A 171 7.72 -11.02 -14.99
CA GLY A 171 7.63 -10.30 -13.70
C GLY A 171 6.44 -9.35 -13.58
N VAL A 172 5.43 -9.49 -14.44
CA VAL A 172 4.15 -8.77 -14.35
C VAL A 172 3.03 -9.74 -14.04
N TYR A 173 2.17 -9.38 -13.12
CA TYR A 173 1.05 -10.20 -12.64
C TYR A 173 -0.28 -9.53 -12.99
N TYR A 174 -1.30 -10.34 -13.20
CA TYR A 174 -2.66 -9.84 -13.37
C TYR A 174 -3.27 -9.53 -12.00
N ASN A 175 -3.95 -8.39 -11.93
CA ASN A 175 -4.72 -8.01 -10.76
C ASN A 175 -5.95 -7.22 -11.21
N LYS A 176 -7.14 -7.75 -10.95
CA LYS A 176 -8.40 -7.20 -11.45
C LYS A 176 -8.75 -5.81 -10.90
N TYR A 177 -8.15 -5.40 -9.79
CA TYR A 177 -8.40 -4.10 -9.17
C TYR A 177 -7.31 -3.06 -9.47
N MET A 178 -6.18 -3.49 -10.02
CA MET A 178 -5.14 -2.56 -10.47
C MET A 178 -5.58 -1.86 -11.75
N TYR A 179 -5.35 -0.55 -11.83
CA TYR A 179 -5.59 0.17 -13.08
C TYR A 179 -4.76 -0.45 -14.23
N GLY A 180 -5.44 -0.81 -15.33
CA GLY A 180 -4.84 -1.53 -16.44
C GLY A 180 -4.56 -3.01 -16.15
N ASN A 181 -5.02 -3.54 -15.03
CA ASN A 181 -4.98 -4.96 -14.61
C ASN A 181 -3.57 -5.59 -14.55
N LYS A 182 -2.52 -4.80 -14.60
CA LYS A 182 -1.12 -5.26 -14.61
C LYS A 182 -0.33 -4.64 -13.46
N ILE A 183 0.34 -5.46 -12.67
CA ILE A 183 1.13 -5.04 -11.52
C ILE A 183 2.45 -5.82 -11.47
N ARG A 184 3.53 -5.16 -11.07
CA ARG A 184 4.85 -5.81 -10.91
C ARG A 184 5.05 -6.46 -9.52
N MET A 185 4.21 -6.14 -8.56
CA MET A 185 4.21 -6.81 -7.26
C MET A 185 3.56 -8.19 -7.42
N ALA A 186 4.26 -9.26 -7.07
CA ALA A 186 3.66 -10.58 -6.96
C ALA A 186 2.60 -10.60 -5.85
N ALA A 187 1.68 -11.57 -5.88
CA ALA A 187 0.69 -11.75 -4.82
C ALA A 187 1.39 -11.88 -3.45
N PRO A 188 1.24 -10.89 -2.54
CA PRO A 188 2.02 -10.88 -1.31
C PRO A 188 1.42 -11.72 -0.20
N LEU A 189 0.16 -12.15 -0.31
CA LEU A 189 -0.58 -12.85 0.74
C LEU A 189 -1.07 -14.20 0.26
N SER A 190 -1.05 -15.16 1.15
CA SER A 190 -1.71 -16.48 1.04
C SER A 190 -2.29 -16.87 2.39
N ASP A 191 -3.33 -17.68 2.42
CA ASP A 191 -3.96 -18.11 3.67
C ASP A 191 -2.94 -18.78 4.59
N GLY A 192 -2.93 -18.37 5.86
CA GLY A 192 -2.02 -18.88 6.88
C GLY A 192 -0.57 -18.38 6.77
N LEU A 193 -0.30 -17.34 5.98
CA LEU A 193 1.06 -16.81 5.79
C LEU A 193 1.66 -16.25 7.09
N VAL A 194 0.85 -15.67 7.96
CA VAL A 194 1.25 -15.22 9.30
C VAL A 194 0.49 -15.99 10.36
N GLU A 195 1.05 -16.10 11.56
CA GLU A 195 0.39 -16.71 12.71
C GLU A 195 0.03 -15.63 13.73
N TYR A 196 -1.26 -15.31 13.82
CA TYR A 196 -1.73 -14.29 14.75
C TYR A 196 -1.77 -14.82 16.19
N GLY A 197 -1.11 -14.09 17.09
CA GLY A 197 -1.04 -14.46 18.50
C GLY A 197 -2.36 -14.41 19.26
N ASP A 198 -3.41 -13.81 18.71
CA ASP A 198 -4.76 -13.77 19.29
C ASP A 198 -5.69 -14.89 18.79
N GLY A 199 -5.18 -15.80 17.95
CA GLY A 199 -5.91 -16.93 17.42
C GLY A 199 -6.85 -16.59 16.25
N THR A 200 -6.83 -15.36 15.74
CA THR A 200 -7.57 -14.98 14.53
C THR A 200 -7.04 -15.75 13.33
N ASN A 201 -7.91 -16.28 12.47
CA ASN A 201 -7.49 -16.96 11.25
C ASN A 201 -6.88 -15.95 10.27
N ALA A 202 -5.64 -16.18 9.86
CA ALA A 202 -4.91 -15.33 8.91
C ALA A 202 -5.27 -15.70 7.46
N THR A 203 -6.54 -15.50 7.07
CA THR A 203 -6.95 -15.59 5.67
C THR A 203 -6.44 -14.39 4.88
N VAL A 204 -6.33 -14.51 3.56
CA VAL A 204 -5.98 -13.37 2.68
C VAL A 204 -6.91 -12.19 2.93
N GLU A 205 -8.21 -12.44 3.11
CA GLU A 205 -9.21 -11.39 3.41
C GLU A 205 -8.90 -10.70 4.74
N GLN A 206 -8.67 -11.46 5.82
CA GLN A 206 -8.40 -10.92 7.16
C GLN A 206 -7.08 -10.13 7.19
N MET A 207 -6.02 -10.69 6.63
CA MET A 207 -4.73 -10.00 6.54
C MET A 207 -4.82 -8.72 5.72
N SER A 208 -5.55 -8.74 4.60
CA SER A 208 -5.80 -7.55 3.77
C SER A 208 -6.56 -6.47 4.55
N LYS A 209 -7.56 -6.86 5.36
CA LYS A 209 -8.32 -5.93 6.20
C LYS A 209 -7.44 -5.32 7.29
N ASP A 210 -6.69 -6.15 8.00
CA ASP A 210 -5.84 -5.72 9.12
C ASP A 210 -4.70 -4.80 8.64
N VAL A 211 -3.96 -5.19 7.60
CA VAL A 211 -2.87 -4.35 7.09
C VAL A 211 -3.40 -3.05 6.48
N THR A 212 -4.54 -3.07 5.78
CA THR A 212 -5.16 -1.84 5.25
C THR A 212 -5.60 -0.91 6.38
N THR A 213 -6.11 -1.45 7.49
CA THR A 213 -6.45 -0.68 8.69
C THR A 213 -5.21 -0.01 9.28
N PHE A 214 -4.10 -0.74 9.38
CA PHE A 214 -2.81 -0.21 9.85
C PHE A 214 -2.28 0.89 8.90
N LEU A 215 -2.32 0.67 7.60
CA LEU A 215 -1.89 1.65 6.58
C LEU A 215 -2.80 2.89 6.52
N MET A 216 -4.05 2.80 6.95
CA MET A 216 -4.94 3.96 7.05
C MET A 216 -4.66 4.79 8.29
N TRP A 217 -4.26 4.15 9.37
CA TRP A 217 -3.87 4.81 10.62
C TRP A 217 -2.53 5.54 10.45
N SER A 218 -1.56 4.93 9.78
CA SER A 218 -0.23 5.51 9.53
C SER A 218 -0.28 6.79 8.65
#